data_e94db7ac5dcb8fcda3f79ba71a7bc711
#
_entry.id   e94db7ac5dcb8fcda3f79ba71a7bc711
#
_cell.length_a   1.000
_cell.length_b   1.000
_cell.length_c   1.000
_cell.angle_alpha   90.00
_cell.angle_beta   90.00
_cell.angle_gamma   90.00
#
_symmetry.space_group_name_H-M   'P 1'
#
loop_
_entity.id
_entity.type
_entity.pdbx_description
1 polymer ?
#
loop_
_entity_poly.entity_id
_entity_poly.type
_entity_poly.pdbx_seq_one_letter_code
_entity_poly.pdbx_strand_id
1 'polypeptide(L)'
;MIGNQNVPAYSFIPTMAVNNKYNGWISNGNYVTAITSIPSLVSRNFTWEKVGTLDIGIDFSMFSNRFTGTFDWYQRNTNGMLAPGVQLPAVVGADAPYQNTADMRTRGWELSFNWRDQIGKVSYRVGFNLSDSKSKIVKYDSNSSYILSSQKTNALTGGTYTFWEFYKGKELGEIWGYETDGYYTVDDFVDTSSWKLKDGVPSIDGYNPRPGDVKFKNLMDDERGTNMISSGNNTLNNPGDRKVIGNETPRYLYGINLGL
;
A
#
# COMPACT_ATOMS: atom_id res chain seq x y z
N MET A 1 -9.97 18.41 12.19
CA MET A 1 -9.79 19.04 10.87
C MET A 1 -10.60 18.24 9.88
N ILE A 2 -11.39 18.89 9.07
CA ILE A 2 -12.27 18.24 8.10
C ILE A 2 -11.76 18.69 6.73
N GLY A 3 -11.33 17.76 5.91
CA GLY A 3 -10.82 18.09 4.59
C GLY A 3 -10.74 16.87 3.71
N ASN A 4 -11.24 16.97 2.50
CA ASN A 4 -11.12 15.97 1.45
C ASN A 4 -10.12 16.47 0.40
N GLN A 5 -8.84 16.45 0.73
CA GLN A 5 -7.81 16.94 -0.19
C GLN A 5 -7.62 16.07 -1.45
N ASN A 6 -8.08 14.82 -1.41
CA ASN A 6 -7.91 13.84 -2.50
C ASN A 6 -9.19 13.59 -3.31
N VAL A 7 -10.21 14.39 -3.13
CA VAL A 7 -11.46 14.26 -3.87
C VAL A 7 -11.41 15.16 -5.10
N PRO A 8 -11.68 14.64 -6.30
CA PRO A 8 -11.79 15.46 -7.48
C PRO A 8 -12.81 16.59 -7.27
N ALA A 9 -12.51 17.78 -7.75
CA ALA A 9 -13.44 18.89 -7.69
C ALA A 9 -14.79 18.50 -8.32
N TYR A 10 -15.87 18.94 -7.69
CA TYR A 10 -17.25 18.68 -8.16
C TYR A 10 -17.71 17.21 -8.11
N SER A 11 -17.01 16.29 -7.40
CA SER A 11 -17.43 14.89 -7.27
C SER A 11 -18.83 14.68 -6.68
N PHE A 12 -19.45 15.71 -6.13
CA PHE A 12 -20.81 15.72 -5.60
C PHE A 12 -21.87 16.16 -6.63
N ILE A 13 -21.45 16.54 -7.85
CA ILE A 13 -22.35 16.96 -8.94
C ILE A 13 -22.25 15.92 -10.06
N PRO A 14 -23.38 15.35 -10.52
CA PRO A 14 -23.39 14.50 -11.71
C PRO A 14 -22.88 15.31 -12.91
N THR A 15 -21.77 14.90 -13.49
CA THR A 15 -21.18 15.54 -14.66
C THR A 15 -21.26 14.63 -15.86
N MET A 16 -21.51 15.21 -17.03
CA MET A 16 -21.46 14.51 -18.32
C MET A 16 -20.21 14.99 -19.06
N ALA A 17 -19.37 14.05 -19.47
CA ALA A 17 -18.24 14.38 -20.33
C ALA A 17 -18.71 14.43 -21.80
N VAL A 18 -18.29 15.48 -22.51
CA VAL A 18 -18.44 15.55 -23.96
C VAL A 18 -17.16 15.00 -24.57
N ASN A 19 -17.25 13.89 -25.28
CA ASN A 19 -16.11 13.27 -25.92
C ASN A 19 -16.09 13.62 -27.40
N ASN A 20 -15.08 14.38 -27.83
CA ASN A 20 -14.90 14.81 -29.23
C ASN A 20 -14.06 13.80 -30.03
N LYS A 21 -13.80 12.60 -29.52
CA LYS A 21 -13.06 11.56 -30.23
C LYS A 21 -13.98 10.72 -31.12
N TYR A 22 -13.45 10.37 -32.28
CA TYR A 22 -13.98 9.70 -33.47
C TYR A 22 -14.75 8.37 -33.30
N ASN A 23 -15.60 8.21 -32.35
CA ASN A 23 -16.50 7.05 -32.26
C ASN A 23 -17.95 7.43 -32.50
N GLY A 24 -18.15 8.49 -33.27
CA GLY A 24 -19.48 8.96 -33.61
C GLY A 24 -20.13 8.11 -34.70
N TRP A 25 -21.42 8.05 -34.60
CA TRP A 25 -22.27 7.52 -35.66
C TRP A 25 -22.40 8.54 -36.81
N ILE A 26 -22.78 8.05 -37.97
CA ILE A 26 -23.00 8.88 -39.14
C ILE A 26 -24.47 9.34 -39.13
N SER A 27 -24.72 10.61 -39.15
CA SER A 27 -26.04 11.21 -39.34
C SER A 27 -26.02 12.09 -40.60
N ASN A 28 -26.92 11.82 -41.54
CA ASN A 28 -27.01 12.51 -42.82
C ASN A 28 -25.67 12.57 -43.60
N GLY A 29 -24.87 11.48 -43.57
CA GLY A 29 -23.59 11.39 -44.27
C GLY A 29 -22.41 12.12 -43.59
N ASN A 30 -22.63 12.77 -42.46
CA ASN A 30 -21.60 13.46 -41.68
C ASN A 30 -21.34 12.74 -40.37
N TYR A 31 -20.06 12.74 -39.94
CA TYR A 31 -19.70 12.24 -38.63
C TYR A 31 -20.20 13.20 -37.54
N VAL A 32 -20.96 12.64 -36.61
CA VAL A 32 -21.34 13.38 -35.39
C VAL A 32 -20.17 13.22 -34.38
N THR A 33 -19.46 14.29 -34.16
CA THR A 33 -18.20 14.29 -33.38
C THR A 33 -18.39 14.45 -31.88
N ALA A 34 -19.59 14.80 -31.41
CA ALA A 34 -19.86 15.02 -30.00
C ALA A 34 -20.73 13.88 -29.42
N ILE A 35 -20.12 13.04 -28.62
CA ILE A 35 -20.83 12.02 -27.84
C ILE A 35 -20.78 12.43 -26.37
N THR A 36 -21.95 12.52 -25.74
CA THR A 36 -22.05 12.72 -24.29
C THR A 36 -21.95 11.38 -23.58
N SER A 37 -21.17 11.31 -22.52
CA SER A 37 -21.15 10.15 -21.63
C SER A 37 -22.43 10.07 -20.80
N ILE A 38 -22.69 8.88 -20.24
CA ILE A 38 -23.68 8.73 -19.17
C ILE A 38 -23.24 9.62 -18.00
N PRO A 39 -24.18 10.30 -17.31
CA PRO A 39 -23.83 11.11 -16.13
C PRO A 39 -23.07 10.29 -15.11
N SER A 40 -22.03 10.88 -14.51
CA SER A 40 -21.32 10.26 -13.39
C SER A 40 -22.28 10.03 -12.22
N LEU A 41 -22.17 8.87 -11.61
CA LEU A 41 -22.96 8.55 -10.42
C LEU A 41 -22.41 9.28 -9.20
N VAL A 42 -23.29 9.76 -8.35
CA VAL A 42 -22.95 10.42 -7.08
C VAL A 42 -23.58 9.66 -5.94
N SER A 43 -22.80 9.38 -4.89
CA SER A 43 -23.32 8.72 -3.69
C SER A 43 -24.26 9.67 -2.92
N ARG A 44 -25.41 9.14 -2.48
CA ARG A 44 -26.33 9.88 -1.62
C ARG A 44 -25.78 10.15 -0.22
N ASN A 45 -24.84 9.31 0.22
CA ASN A 45 -24.23 9.38 1.56
C ASN A 45 -22.85 10.04 1.55
N PHE A 46 -22.60 10.88 0.55
CA PHE A 46 -21.35 11.62 0.44
C PHE A 46 -21.22 12.62 1.59
N THR A 47 -20.21 12.43 2.45
CA THR A 47 -19.98 13.28 3.62
C THR A 47 -18.50 13.51 3.85
N TRP A 48 -18.16 14.39 4.80
CA TRP A 48 -16.80 14.71 5.16
C TRP A 48 -16.14 13.60 5.98
N GLU A 49 -14.86 13.41 5.76
CA GLU A 49 -14.02 12.57 6.61
C GLU A 49 -13.93 13.16 8.03
N LYS A 50 -13.93 12.29 9.02
CA LYS A 50 -13.81 12.67 10.43
C LYS A 50 -12.51 12.16 11.00
N VAL A 51 -11.67 13.06 11.49
CA VAL A 51 -10.40 12.72 12.11
C VAL A 51 -10.48 12.97 13.60
N GLY A 52 -10.32 11.90 14.38
CA GLY A 52 -10.18 11.95 15.84
C GLY A 52 -8.77 11.49 16.24
N THR A 53 -8.10 12.28 17.10
CA THR A 53 -6.77 11.93 17.61
C THR A 53 -6.84 11.83 19.13
N LEU A 54 -6.31 10.75 19.67
CA LEU A 54 -5.95 10.59 21.07
C LEU A 54 -4.43 10.72 21.15
N ASP A 55 -3.95 11.58 22.02
CA ASP A 55 -2.54 11.86 22.24
C ASP A 55 -2.25 11.84 23.74
N ILE A 56 -1.18 11.14 24.12
CA ILE A 56 -0.73 11.03 25.52
C ILE A 56 0.76 11.27 25.53
N GLY A 57 1.17 12.38 26.15
CA GLY A 57 2.56 12.80 26.22
C GLY A 57 3.09 12.90 27.64
N ILE A 58 4.38 12.74 27.80
CA ILE A 58 5.13 12.94 29.03
C ILE A 58 6.34 13.81 28.73
N ASP A 59 6.41 14.95 29.41
CA ASP A 59 7.57 15.83 29.41
C ASP A 59 8.31 15.66 30.73
N PHE A 60 9.63 15.58 30.67
CA PHE A 60 10.44 15.50 31.87
C PHE A 60 11.71 16.34 31.74
N SER A 61 12.18 16.80 32.88
CA SER A 61 13.42 17.56 33.00
C SER A 61 14.19 17.11 34.22
N MET A 62 15.49 16.89 34.06
CA MET A 62 16.40 16.38 35.09
C MET A 62 17.69 17.19 35.12
N PHE A 63 18.46 17.06 36.22
CA PHE A 63 19.76 17.66 36.37
C PHE A 63 19.76 19.20 36.16
N SER A 64 18.80 19.89 36.80
CA SER A 64 18.64 21.36 36.65
C SER A 64 18.45 21.77 35.18
N ASN A 65 17.59 21.07 34.45
CA ASN A 65 17.27 21.29 33.02
C ASN A 65 18.42 21.00 32.05
N ARG A 66 19.47 20.29 32.51
CA ARG A 66 20.51 19.83 31.55
C ARG A 66 20.01 18.70 30.64
N PHE A 67 19.22 17.80 31.19
CA PHE A 67 18.58 16.72 30.44
C PHE A 67 17.08 16.96 30.38
N THR A 68 16.54 17.10 29.16
CA THR A 68 15.10 17.22 28.93
C THR A 68 14.69 16.17 27.93
N GLY A 69 13.48 15.61 28.09
CA GLY A 69 12.94 14.64 27.15
C GLY A 69 11.44 14.74 27.08
N THR A 70 10.93 14.34 25.93
CA THR A 70 9.51 14.21 25.67
C THR A 70 9.24 12.83 25.08
N PHE A 71 8.16 12.22 25.48
CA PHE A 71 7.64 11.01 24.89
C PHE A 71 6.15 11.18 24.63
N ASP A 72 5.73 11.02 23.38
CA ASP A 72 4.35 11.12 22.95
C ASP A 72 3.92 9.81 22.30
N TRP A 73 2.75 9.33 22.65
CA TRP A 73 2.08 8.25 21.99
C TRP A 73 0.72 8.74 21.48
N TYR A 74 0.43 8.48 20.20
CA TYR A 74 -0.81 8.92 19.62
C TYR A 74 -1.54 7.81 18.84
N GLN A 75 -2.86 7.94 18.79
CA GLN A 75 -3.72 7.18 17.90
C GLN A 75 -4.64 8.14 17.16
N ARG A 76 -4.53 8.14 15.85
CA ARG A 76 -5.40 8.88 14.94
C ARG A 76 -6.35 7.92 14.23
N ASN A 77 -7.65 8.16 14.35
CA ASN A 77 -8.67 7.45 13.59
C ASN A 77 -9.24 8.40 12.53
N THR A 78 -9.16 8.01 11.27
CA THR A 78 -9.78 8.72 10.14
C THR A 78 -10.95 7.87 9.69
N ASN A 79 -12.16 8.35 9.92
CA ASN A 79 -13.39 7.63 9.64
C ASN A 79 -14.11 8.25 8.46
N GLY A 80 -14.74 7.40 7.64
CA GLY A 80 -15.50 7.83 6.49
C GLY A 80 -14.63 8.40 5.37
N MET A 81 -13.45 7.84 5.17
CA MET A 81 -12.58 8.19 4.04
C MET A 81 -13.29 7.87 2.73
N LEU A 82 -13.13 8.74 1.76
CA LEU A 82 -13.65 8.53 0.42
C LEU A 82 -12.79 7.53 -0.33
N ALA A 83 -13.43 6.47 -0.77
CA ALA A 83 -12.83 5.45 -1.62
C ALA A 83 -13.79 5.11 -2.78
N PRO A 84 -13.30 4.53 -3.88
CA PRO A 84 -14.18 3.98 -4.90
C PRO A 84 -15.19 3.04 -4.27
N GLY A 85 -16.47 3.22 -4.60
CA GLY A 85 -17.54 2.35 -4.12
C GLY A 85 -17.42 0.93 -4.69
N VAL A 86 -18.35 0.08 -4.28
CA VAL A 86 -18.48 -1.27 -4.81
C VAL A 86 -18.63 -1.24 -6.32
N GLN A 87 -17.86 -2.05 -7.02
CA GLN A 87 -17.91 -2.15 -8.48
C GLN A 87 -19.33 -2.51 -8.93
N LEU A 88 -19.86 -1.70 -9.83
CA LEU A 88 -21.19 -1.91 -10.37
C LEU A 88 -21.17 -2.95 -11.51
N PRO A 89 -22.27 -3.69 -11.71
CA PRO A 89 -22.39 -4.54 -12.88
C PRO A 89 -22.21 -3.74 -14.18
N ALA A 90 -21.50 -4.32 -15.15
CA ALA A 90 -21.20 -3.66 -16.42
C ALA A 90 -22.45 -3.13 -17.18
N VAL A 91 -23.61 -3.73 -16.94
CA VAL A 91 -24.89 -3.30 -17.53
C VAL A 91 -25.28 -1.86 -17.13
N VAL A 92 -24.76 -1.35 -16.02
CA VAL A 92 -25.01 0.03 -15.58
C VAL A 92 -24.31 1.07 -16.48
N GLY A 93 -23.20 0.66 -17.11
CA GLY A 93 -22.45 1.50 -18.05
C GLY A 93 -21.78 2.73 -17.42
N ALA A 94 -21.69 2.79 -16.09
CA ALA A 94 -21.06 3.88 -15.36
C ALA A 94 -20.13 3.34 -14.28
N ASP A 95 -19.10 4.11 -13.97
CA ASP A 95 -18.16 3.78 -12.89
C ASP A 95 -18.83 3.92 -11.51
N ALA A 96 -18.35 3.14 -10.55
CA ALA A 96 -18.80 3.24 -9.18
C ALA A 96 -18.48 4.64 -8.61
N PRO A 97 -19.45 5.29 -7.94
CA PRO A 97 -19.21 6.60 -7.32
C PRO A 97 -18.29 6.46 -6.12
N TYR A 98 -17.57 7.52 -5.78
CA TYR A 98 -16.87 7.61 -4.51
C TYR A 98 -17.85 7.58 -3.35
N GLN A 99 -17.51 6.85 -2.31
CA GLN A 99 -18.33 6.66 -1.11
C GLN A 99 -17.45 6.71 0.14
N ASN A 100 -18.05 7.04 1.28
CA ASN A 100 -17.37 7.03 2.58
C ASN A 100 -17.30 5.59 3.13
N THR A 101 -16.49 4.75 2.50
CA THR A 101 -16.46 3.30 2.71
C THR A 101 -15.20 2.80 3.42
N ALA A 102 -14.26 3.69 3.72
CA ALA A 102 -12.99 3.32 4.32
C ALA A 102 -12.75 4.04 5.65
N ASP A 103 -12.19 3.31 6.60
CA ASP A 103 -11.68 3.86 7.87
C ASP A 103 -10.23 3.42 8.06
N MET A 104 -9.39 4.34 8.52
CA MET A 104 -7.98 4.10 8.77
C MET A 104 -7.62 4.45 10.22
N ARG A 105 -6.71 3.68 10.79
CA ARG A 105 -6.12 3.94 12.09
C ARG A 105 -4.61 4.06 11.98
N THR A 106 -4.09 5.18 12.41
CA THR A 106 -2.64 5.39 12.56
C THR A 106 -2.29 5.37 14.04
N ARG A 107 -1.28 4.61 14.42
CA ARG A 107 -0.68 4.61 15.75
C ARG A 107 0.78 4.92 15.61
N GLY A 108 1.27 5.80 16.46
CA GLY A 108 2.67 6.17 16.46
C GLY A 108 3.13 6.59 17.83
N TRP A 109 4.43 6.76 17.95
CA TRP A 109 5.10 7.31 19.10
C TRP A 109 6.28 8.16 18.66
N GLU A 110 6.59 9.17 19.47
CA GLU A 110 7.68 10.09 19.24
C GLU A 110 8.48 10.22 20.54
N LEU A 111 9.78 10.24 20.43
CA LEU A 111 10.71 10.34 21.53
C LEU A 111 11.73 11.42 21.20
N SER A 112 11.94 12.37 22.08
CA SER A 112 13.03 13.31 21.94
C SER A 112 13.80 13.47 23.24
N PHE A 113 15.12 13.61 23.14
CA PHE A 113 16.02 13.91 24.22
C PHE A 113 16.91 15.08 23.86
N ASN A 114 17.17 15.96 24.82
CA ASN A 114 18.14 17.03 24.69
C ASN A 114 19.02 17.06 25.93
N TRP A 115 20.32 17.10 25.70
CA TRP A 115 21.31 17.35 26.73
C TRP A 115 21.99 18.68 26.47
N ARG A 116 22.11 19.54 27.50
CA ARG A 116 22.84 20.80 27.46
C ARG A 116 23.78 20.84 28.62
N ASP A 117 25.02 21.19 28.37
CA ASP A 117 26.00 21.38 29.43
C ASP A 117 27.06 22.37 28.98
N GLN A 118 27.94 22.76 29.93
CA GLN A 118 29.03 23.69 29.70
C GLN A 118 30.33 23.11 30.27
N ILE A 119 31.36 23.11 29.46
CA ILE A 119 32.73 22.75 29.89
C ILE A 119 33.60 23.98 29.74
N GLY A 120 33.96 24.59 30.87
CA GLY A 120 34.71 25.84 30.87
C GLY A 120 33.88 26.98 30.24
N LYS A 121 34.33 27.53 29.11
CA LYS A 121 33.64 28.60 28.37
C LYS A 121 32.81 28.07 27.19
N VAL A 122 32.85 26.78 26.95
CA VAL A 122 32.16 26.16 25.80
C VAL A 122 30.86 25.53 26.27
N SER A 123 29.74 26.05 25.76
CA SER A 123 28.42 25.43 25.96
C SER A 123 28.13 24.46 24.80
N TYR A 124 27.66 23.28 25.11
CA TYR A 124 27.30 22.31 24.10
C TYR A 124 25.88 21.75 24.27
N ARG A 125 25.28 21.31 23.18
CA ARG A 125 23.98 20.72 23.18
C ARG A 125 24.00 19.50 22.27
N VAL A 126 23.42 18.39 22.74
CA VAL A 126 23.19 17.17 21.98
C VAL A 126 21.71 16.87 22.04
N GLY A 127 21.09 16.77 20.89
CA GLY A 127 19.68 16.37 20.73
C GLY A 127 19.56 15.07 19.96
N PHE A 128 18.61 14.26 20.37
CA PHE A 128 18.23 13.01 19.69
C PHE A 128 16.71 12.94 19.59
N ASN A 129 16.21 12.57 18.44
CA ASN A 129 14.79 12.28 18.23
C ASN A 129 14.64 10.94 17.51
N LEU A 130 13.59 10.22 17.86
CA LEU A 130 13.21 8.93 17.27
C LEU A 130 11.69 8.84 17.22
N SER A 131 11.16 8.43 16.08
CA SER A 131 9.72 8.22 15.93
C SER A 131 9.42 7.00 15.05
N ASP A 132 8.25 6.42 15.27
CA ASP A 132 7.70 5.36 14.45
C ASP A 132 6.19 5.47 14.37
N SER A 133 5.62 5.16 13.21
CA SER A 133 4.18 5.13 13.04
C SER A 133 3.74 4.05 12.07
N LYS A 134 2.54 3.51 12.31
CA LYS A 134 1.88 2.54 11.45
C LYS A 134 0.45 2.95 11.17
N SER A 135 0.07 2.89 9.91
CA SER A 135 -1.30 3.12 9.46
C SER A 135 -1.92 1.83 8.95
N LYS A 136 -3.10 1.50 9.46
CA LYS A 136 -3.83 0.27 9.12
C LYS A 136 -5.26 0.59 8.71
N ILE A 137 -5.71 -0.04 7.65
CA ILE A 137 -7.09 0.03 7.20
C ILE A 137 -7.96 -0.83 8.14
N VAL A 138 -8.86 -0.21 8.86
CA VAL A 138 -9.75 -0.90 9.83
C VAL A 138 -11.10 -1.26 9.26
N LYS A 139 -11.54 -0.50 8.24
CA LYS A 139 -12.74 -0.77 7.47
C LYS A 139 -12.48 -0.44 6.00
N TYR A 140 -12.97 -1.28 5.12
CA TYR A 140 -12.96 -1.05 3.68
C TYR A 140 -14.11 -1.86 3.07
N ASP A 141 -15.14 -1.17 2.63
CA ASP A 141 -16.31 -1.79 2.04
C ASP A 141 -16.09 -1.88 0.51
N SER A 142 -15.32 -2.88 0.10
CA SER A 142 -15.07 -3.22 -1.30
C SER A 142 -15.44 -4.67 -1.54
N ASN A 143 -16.01 -4.97 -2.69
CA ASN A 143 -16.23 -6.36 -3.12
C ASN A 143 -14.95 -7.00 -3.65
N SER A 144 -13.85 -6.25 -3.76
CA SER A 144 -12.58 -6.79 -4.19
C SER A 144 -11.90 -7.51 -3.02
N SER A 145 -11.65 -8.77 -3.17
CA SER A 145 -10.82 -9.57 -2.26
C SER A 145 -9.39 -9.76 -2.79
N TYR A 146 -9.05 -9.09 -3.88
CA TYR A 146 -7.73 -9.22 -4.50
C TYR A 146 -6.65 -8.50 -3.71
N ILE A 147 -5.47 -9.11 -3.66
CA ILE A 147 -4.27 -8.52 -3.06
C ILE A 147 -3.62 -7.53 -4.03
N LEU A 148 -3.61 -7.89 -5.32
CA LEU A 148 -3.01 -7.10 -6.39
C LEU A 148 -4.08 -6.51 -7.29
N SER A 149 -3.99 -5.21 -7.55
CA SER A 149 -4.82 -4.56 -8.56
C SER A 149 -4.27 -4.77 -9.97
N SER A 150 -5.00 -4.27 -10.95
CA SER A 150 -4.61 -4.31 -12.34
C SER A 150 -3.20 -3.74 -12.58
N GLN A 151 -2.51 -4.31 -13.54
CA GLN A 151 -1.24 -3.78 -14.02
C GLN A 151 -1.45 -2.40 -14.67
N LYS A 152 -0.65 -1.42 -14.25
CA LYS A 152 -0.58 -0.13 -14.93
C LYS A 152 0.79 0.03 -15.56
N THR A 153 0.80 0.45 -16.82
CA THR A 153 2.03 0.75 -17.53
C THR A 153 2.45 2.19 -17.25
N ASN A 154 3.68 2.40 -16.82
CA ASN A 154 4.23 3.74 -16.73
C ASN A 154 4.45 4.29 -18.13
N ALA A 155 3.77 5.39 -18.45
CA ALA A 155 3.84 6.02 -19.76
C ALA A 155 5.25 6.53 -20.15
N LEU A 156 6.11 6.82 -19.16
CA LEU A 156 7.45 7.34 -19.38
C LEU A 156 8.52 6.26 -19.55
N THR A 157 8.38 5.16 -18.83
CA THR A 157 9.41 4.09 -18.83
C THR A 157 8.98 2.82 -19.54
N GLY A 158 7.71 2.69 -19.93
CA GLY A 158 7.14 1.46 -20.51
C GLY A 158 7.05 0.30 -19.50
N GLY A 159 7.53 0.50 -18.28
CA GLY A 159 7.50 -0.52 -17.23
C GLY A 159 6.10 -0.77 -16.71
N THR A 160 5.77 -2.04 -16.44
CA THR A 160 4.50 -2.42 -15.86
C THR A 160 4.63 -2.46 -14.35
N TYR A 161 3.78 -1.71 -13.66
CA TYR A 161 3.71 -1.71 -12.20
C TYR A 161 2.45 -2.44 -11.75
N THR A 162 2.59 -3.24 -10.72
CA THR A 162 1.47 -3.89 -10.05
C THR A 162 1.15 -3.08 -8.80
N PHE A 163 -0.08 -2.60 -8.70
CA PHE A 163 -0.56 -1.90 -7.52
C PHE A 163 -1.26 -2.89 -6.58
N TRP A 164 -1.02 -2.67 -5.28
CA TRP A 164 -1.69 -3.42 -4.24
C TRP A 164 -3.09 -2.87 -4.03
N GLU A 165 -4.07 -3.76 -3.99
CA GLU A 165 -5.42 -3.37 -3.62
C GLU A 165 -5.50 -2.99 -2.14
N PHE A 166 -6.47 -2.17 -1.82
CA PHE A 166 -6.80 -1.87 -0.44
C PHE A 166 -7.80 -2.91 0.09
N TYR A 167 -7.56 -3.38 1.31
CA TYR A 167 -8.45 -4.31 1.99
C TYR A 167 -8.43 -4.07 3.50
N LYS A 168 -9.47 -4.54 4.18
CA LYS A 168 -9.54 -4.47 5.64
C LYS A 168 -8.39 -5.27 6.27
N GLY A 169 -7.62 -4.59 7.11
CA GLY A 169 -6.48 -5.19 7.80
C GLY A 169 -5.13 -4.86 7.18
N LYS A 170 -5.09 -4.30 5.97
CA LYS A 170 -3.85 -3.89 5.31
C LYS A 170 -3.14 -2.79 6.09
N GLU A 171 -1.83 -2.94 6.30
CA GLU A 171 -0.95 -1.83 6.66
C GLU A 171 -0.58 -1.05 5.40
N LEU A 172 -0.58 0.29 5.48
CA LEU A 172 -0.14 1.10 4.34
C LEU A 172 1.33 0.82 4.05
N GLY A 173 1.63 0.68 2.78
CA GLY A 173 2.98 0.40 2.30
C GLY A 173 3.38 -1.08 2.35
N GLU A 174 2.54 -2.01 2.82
CA GLU A 174 2.92 -3.42 2.83
C GLU A 174 3.16 -3.97 1.41
N ILE A 175 4.23 -4.75 1.29
CA ILE A 175 4.69 -5.35 0.04
C ILE A 175 4.49 -6.86 0.13
N TRP A 176 3.72 -7.40 -0.80
CA TRP A 176 3.54 -8.84 -0.96
C TRP A 176 4.55 -9.42 -1.94
N GLY A 177 5.13 -10.55 -1.61
CA GLY A 177 6.08 -11.23 -2.47
C GLY A 177 6.35 -12.65 -2.00
N TYR A 178 7.18 -13.34 -2.75
CA TYR A 178 7.68 -14.66 -2.40
C TYR A 178 8.84 -14.55 -1.42
N GLU A 179 8.87 -15.43 -0.42
CA GLU A 179 10.00 -15.52 0.50
C GLU A 179 11.13 -16.31 -0.16
N THR A 180 12.34 -15.77 -0.13
CA THR A 180 13.52 -16.45 -0.67
C THR A 180 13.98 -17.57 0.26
N ASP A 181 14.41 -18.70 -0.33
CA ASP A 181 15.01 -19.85 0.35
C ASP A 181 16.47 -20.06 -0.10
N GLY A 182 17.20 -19.00 -0.30
CA GLY A 182 18.54 -19.01 -0.84
C GLY A 182 18.60 -19.17 -2.35
N TYR A 183 19.56 -19.95 -2.82
CA TYR A 183 19.80 -20.17 -4.25
C TYR A 183 19.72 -21.65 -4.56
N TYR A 184 19.34 -21.99 -5.79
CA TYR A 184 19.47 -23.36 -6.27
C TYR A 184 20.96 -23.73 -6.29
N THR A 185 21.28 -24.89 -5.72
CA THR A 185 22.62 -25.48 -5.72
C THR A 185 22.67 -26.64 -6.72
N VAL A 186 23.85 -27.13 -7.08
CA VAL A 186 24.01 -28.32 -7.92
C VAL A 186 23.29 -29.52 -7.32
N ASP A 187 23.26 -29.58 -5.98
CA ASP A 187 22.63 -30.68 -5.23
C ASP A 187 21.08 -30.71 -5.34
N ASP A 188 20.45 -29.60 -5.76
CA ASP A 188 19.01 -29.55 -5.97
C ASP A 188 18.59 -30.25 -7.28
N PHE A 189 19.54 -30.64 -8.14
CA PHE A 189 19.28 -31.25 -9.44
C PHE A 189 19.63 -32.74 -9.46
N VAL A 190 18.92 -33.49 -10.33
CA VAL A 190 19.16 -34.93 -10.52
C VAL A 190 20.51 -35.15 -11.19
N ASP A 191 20.81 -34.32 -12.20
CA ASP A 191 22.07 -34.39 -12.94
C ASP A 191 22.40 -33.02 -13.56
N THR A 192 23.67 -32.85 -13.92
CA THR A 192 24.20 -31.59 -14.49
C THR A 192 23.99 -31.47 -16.00
N SER A 193 23.48 -32.50 -16.67
CA SER A 193 23.23 -32.49 -18.11
C SER A 193 21.84 -31.96 -18.45
N SER A 194 20.84 -32.42 -17.73
CA SER A 194 19.45 -32.01 -17.93
C SER A 194 19.00 -30.87 -17.07
N TRP A 195 19.67 -30.66 -15.94
CA TRP A 195 19.25 -29.70 -14.90
C TRP A 195 17.80 -29.91 -14.44
N LYS A 196 17.38 -31.16 -14.41
CA LYS A 196 16.08 -31.52 -13.87
C LYS A 196 16.13 -31.44 -12.34
N LEU A 197 15.19 -30.74 -11.74
CA LEU A 197 15.08 -30.66 -10.28
C LEU A 197 14.77 -32.03 -9.67
N LYS A 198 15.33 -32.27 -8.50
CA LYS A 198 14.95 -33.42 -7.65
C LYS A 198 13.52 -33.27 -7.17
N ASP A 199 12.88 -34.40 -6.88
CA ASP A 199 11.58 -34.42 -6.25
C ASP A 199 11.66 -33.72 -4.88
N GLY A 200 10.71 -32.87 -4.59
CA GLY A 200 10.68 -32.12 -3.36
C GLY A 200 11.32 -30.72 -3.42
N VAL A 201 11.99 -30.37 -4.51
CA VAL A 201 12.57 -29.03 -4.68
C VAL A 201 11.55 -28.07 -5.30
N PRO A 202 11.22 -26.95 -4.62
CA PRO A 202 10.23 -25.99 -5.14
C PRO A 202 10.66 -25.35 -6.46
N SER A 203 9.71 -25.17 -7.38
CA SER A 203 9.93 -24.48 -8.65
C SER A 203 8.72 -23.65 -9.06
N ILE A 204 8.91 -22.69 -9.94
CA ILE A 204 7.84 -21.89 -10.55
C ILE A 204 7.44 -22.58 -11.85
N ASP A 205 6.13 -22.68 -12.12
CA ASP A 205 5.61 -23.26 -13.35
C ASP A 205 6.17 -22.57 -14.61
N GLY A 206 6.65 -23.38 -15.55
CA GLY A 206 7.25 -22.88 -16.78
C GLY A 206 8.67 -22.29 -16.63
N TYR A 207 9.23 -22.30 -15.43
CA TYR A 207 10.61 -21.84 -15.18
C TYR A 207 11.55 -23.01 -14.99
N ASN A 208 12.67 -23.02 -15.72
CA ASN A 208 13.72 -24.01 -15.62
C ASN A 208 14.93 -23.40 -14.90
N PRO A 209 15.03 -23.51 -13.58
CA PRO A 209 16.10 -22.91 -12.81
C PRO A 209 17.47 -23.52 -13.13
N ARG A 210 18.51 -22.78 -12.77
CA ARG A 210 19.91 -23.21 -12.83
C ARG A 210 20.57 -23.00 -11.47
N PRO A 211 21.68 -23.66 -11.18
CA PRO A 211 22.45 -23.36 -9.99
C PRO A 211 22.84 -21.87 -9.96
N GLY A 212 22.56 -21.22 -8.83
CA GLY A 212 22.76 -19.77 -8.64
C GLY A 212 21.50 -18.92 -8.83
N ASP A 213 20.42 -19.48 -9.38
CA ASP A 213 19.13 -18.79 -9.41
C ASP A 213 18.50 -18.74 -8.03
N VAL A 214 17.64 -17.72 -7.80
CA VAL A 214 16.95 -17.56 -6.51
C VAL A 214 15.89 -18.64 -6.35
N LYS A 215 15.95 -19.34 -5.21
CA LYS A 215 14.96 -20.31 -4.77
C LYS A 215 13.93 -19.65 -3.83
N PHE A 216 12.67 -19.97 -3.98
CA PHE A 216 11.58 -19.49 -3.13
C PHE A 216 10.99 -20.61 -2.28
N LYS A 217 10.45 -20.24 -1.13
CA LYS A 217 9.75 -21.19 -0.25
C LYS A 217 8.36 -21.49 -0.80
N ASN A 218 8.00 -22.76 -0.84
CA ASN A 218 6.62 -23.20 -0.97
C ASN A 218 5.95 -23.04 0.41
N LEU A 219 5.00 -22.13 0.52
CA LEU A 219 4.30 -21.82 1.76
C LEU A 219 2.92 -22.48 1.82
N MET A 220 2.35 -22.82 0.67
CA MET A 220 1.03 -23.43 0.58
C MET A 220 1.09 -24.64 -0.39
N ASP A 221 0.71 -25.81 0.12
CA ASP A 221 0.45 -26.96 -0.74
C ASP A 221 -0.85 -26.69 -1.49
N ASP A 222 -0.74 -26.39 -2.77
CA ASP A 222 -1.90 -26.22 -3.63
C ASP A 222 -2.17 -27.48 -4.47
N GLU A 223 -3.28 -27.47 -5.21
CA GLU A 223 -3.72 -28.61 -6.04
C GLU A 223 -2.75 -28.96 -7.18
N ARG A 224 -1.73 -28.15 -7.45
CA ARG A 224 -0.76 -28.35 -8.54
C ARG A 224 0.40 -29.25 -8.18
N GLY A 225 0.47 -29.69 -6.94
CA GLY A 225 1.52 -30.57 -6.44
C GLY A 225 2.42 -29.92 -5.41
N THR A 226 3.07 -30.76 -4.61
CA THR A 226 3.74 -30.42 -3.35
C THR A 226 4.92 -29.48 -3.46
N ASN A 227 5.33 -29.07 -4.67
CA ASN A 227 6.56 -28.28 -4.86
C ASN A 227 6.44 -27.19 -5.92
N MET A 228 5.23 -26.76 -6.24
CA MET A 228 5.01 -25.69 -7.21
C MET A 228 4.78 -24.37 -6.50
N ILE A 229 5.61 -23.39 -6.79
CA ILE A 229 5.42 -22.02 -6.32
C ILE A 229 4.31 -21.37 -7.13
N SER A 230 3.25 -20.97 -6.47
CA SER A 230 2.06 -20.41 -7.11
C SER A 230 1.69 -19.02 -6.57
N SER A 231 0.96 -18.26 -7.37
CA SER A 231 0.35 -16.99 -6.94
C SER A 231 -1.06 -17.18 -6.36
N GLY A 232 -1.52 -18.42 -6.24
CA GLY A 232 -2.89 -18.75 -5.85
C GLY A 232 -3.92 -18.04 -6.70
N ASN A 233 -5.02 -17.65 -6.08
CA ASN A 233 -6.09 -16.88 -6.74
C ASN A 233 -5.91 -15.36 -6.60
N ASN A 234 -4.75 -14.90 -6.14
CA ASN A 234 -4.48 -13.48 -5.89
C ASN A 234 -5.45 -12.85 -4.88
N THR A 235 -5.96 -13.60 -3.92
CA THR A 235 -6.89 -13.14 -2.88
C THR A 235 -6.29 -13.32 -1.49
N LEU A 236 -6.81 -12.60 -0.51
CA LEU A 236 -6.39 -12.76 0.90
C LEU A 236 -6.61 -14.18 1.43
N ASN A 237 -7.65 -14.87 0.94
CA ASN A 237 -7.96 -16.24 1.36
C ASN A 237 -7.08 -17.28 0.65
N ASN A 238 -6.57 -16.95 -0.52
CA ASN A 238 -5.67 -17.79 -1.29
C ASN A 238 -4.60 -16.93 -1.97
N PRO A 239 -3.58 -16.47 -1.22
CA PRO A 239 -2.48 -15.67 -1.73
C PRO A 239 -1.44 -16.51 -2.50
N GLY A 240 -1.60 -17.84 -2.50
CA GLY A 240 -0.54 -18.75 -2.92
C GLY A 240 0.66 -18.71 -1.97
N ASP A 241 1.85 -18.85 -2.52
CA ASP A 241 3.10 -18.83 -1.73
C ASP A 241 3.61 -17.41 -1.41
N ARG A 242 2.74 -16.41 -1.57
CA ARG A 242 3.06 -15.02 -1.26
C ARG A 242 2.67 -14.68 0.16
N LYS A 243 3.50 -13.84 0.79
CA LYS A 243 3.24 -13.21 2.09
C LYS A 243 3.69 -11.76 2.09
N VAL A 244 3.39 -11.03 3.14
CA VAL A 244 3.96 -9.69 3.35
C VAL A 244 5.44 -9.86 3.65
N ILE A 245 6.30 -9.39 2.74
CA ILE A 245 7.76 -9.50 2.83
C ILE A 245 8.43 -8.19 3.26
N GLY A 246 7.69 -7.09 3.27
CA GLY A 246 8.22 -5.78 3.63
C GLY A 246 7.16 -4.70 3.70
N ASN A 247 7.62 -3.50 3.97
CA ASN A 247 6.78 -2.30 3.94
C ASN A 247 7.62 -1.14 3.37
N GLU A 248 7.07 -0.39 2.42
CA GLU A 248 7.74 0.76 1.80
C GLU A 248 7.71 2.01 2.68
N THR A 249 6.84 2.04 3.70
CA THR A 249 6.79 3.15 4.65
C THR A 249 8.00 3.11 5.57
N PRO A 250 8.80 4.17 5.62
CA PRO A 250 9.97 4.21 6.50
C PRO A 250 9.55 3.98 7.95
N ARG A 251 10.31 3.11 8.63
CA ARG A 251 10.20 2.83 10.06
C ARG A 251 11.38 3.50 10.78
N TYR A 252 11.16 3.91 12.02
CA TYR A 252 12.22 4.48 12.88
C TYR A 252 12.93 5.67 12.24
N LEU A 253 12.18 6.76 12.10
CA LEU A 253 12.76 8.05 11.71
C LEU A 253 13.56 8.61 12.90
N TYR A 254 14.82 8.89 12.68
CA TYR A 254 15.69 9.42 13.74
C TYR A 254 16.49 10.61 13.27
N GLY A 255 16.88 11.45 14.22
CA GLY A 255 17.74 12.61 13.99
C GLY A 255 18.66 12.85 15.16
N ILE A 256 19.85 13.34 14.88
CA ILE A 256 20.84 13.76 15.86
C ILE A 256 21.19 15.22 15.59
N ASN A 257 21.11 16.06 16.60
CA ASN A 257 21.43 17.48 16.54
C ASN A 257 22.59 17.79 17.48
N LEU A 258 23.64 18.39 16.97
CA LEU A 258 24.79 18.84 17.74
C LEU A 258 24.91 20.35 17.63
N GLY A 259 25.18 21.01 18.75
CA GLY A 259 25.40 22.46 18.81
C GLY A 259 26.53 22.79 19.77
N LEU A 260 27.33 23.79 19.45
CA LEU A 260 28.40 24.37 20.24
C LEU A 260 28.12 25.85 20.42
#